data_651ebddf212be3cfcd8cd7353c1ab7ef
#
_entry.id   651ebddf212be3cfcd8cd7353c1ab7ef
#
_cell.length_a   1.000
_cell.length_b   1.000
_cell.length_c   1.000
_cell.angle_alpha   90.00
_cell.angle_beta   90.00
_cell.angle_gamma   90.00
#
_symmetry.space_group_name_H-M   'P 1'
#
loop_
_entity.id
_entity.type
_entity.pdbx_description
1 polymer ?
#
loop_
_entity_poly.entity_id
_entity_poly.type
_entity_poly.pdbx_seq_one_letter_code
_entity_poly.pdbx_strand_id
1 'polypeptide(L)'
;MRDFFALQFRLVNRHLTDFGIQPALGYLLMSIIFSGFTAYLFYVSSFASYVYALVALGFSSLLSEAGRTGFLKQHFSKQQFLIIRCVENITVALPFIIGLIVYQEWLLALGVLIISAALSYTSIERNLNIVIPTPFYKYPFEFTIGFRKNYPVIILAGFLMVMAVLYDNANLGLFAVALVLLVCMMFYMQSEPTYLVWI
;
A
#
# COMPACT_ATOMS: atom_id res chain seq x y z
N MET A 1 -25.06 0.55 -1.56
CA MET A 1 -23.79 0.97 -2.20
C MET A 1 -23.39 2.40 -1.84
N ARG A 2 -24.27 3.38 -2.02
CA ARG A 2 -23.99 4.79 -1.68
C ARG A 2 -23.48 4.96 -0.24
N ASP A 3 -24.15 4.32 0.72
CA ASP A 3 -23.79 4.42 2.14
C ASP A 3 -22.44 3.77 2.46
N PHE A 4 -22.07 2.70 1.73
CA PHE A 4 -20.78 2.06 1.86
C PHE A 4 -19.63 3.00 1.44
N PHE A 5 -19.73 3.65 0.28
CA PHE A 5 -18.71 4.61 -0.17
C PHE A 5 -18.68 5.86 0.72
N ALA A 6 -19.82 6.35 1.16
CA ALA A 6 -19.89 7.46 2.11
C ALA A 6 -19.21 7.12 3.44
N LEU A 7 -19.34 5.88 3.91
CA LEU A 7 -18.68 5.40 5.12
C LEU A 7 -17.18 5.31 4.93
N GLN A 8 -16.71 4.77 3.81
CA GLN A 8 -15.28 4.70 3.47
C GLN A 8 -14.65 6.11 3.43
N PHE A 9 -15.31 7.06 2.78
CA PHE A 9 -14.84 8.44 2.71
C PHE A 9 -14.78 9.11 4.10
N ARG A 10 -15.81 8.90 4.95
CA ARG A 10 -15.80 9.40 6.33
C ARG A 10 -14.68 8.79 7.16
N LEU A 11 -14.37 7.51 6.93
CA LEU A 11 -13.31 6.79 7.64
C LEU A 11 -11.93 7.35 7.29
N VAL A 12 -11.68 7.62 6.01
CA VAL A 12 -10.43 8.28 5.57
C VAL A 12 -10.31 9.68 6.16
N ASN A 13 -11.40 10.49 6.12
CA ASN A 13 -11.40 11.83 6.72
C ASN A 13 -11.14 11.78 8.23
N ARG A 14 -11.74 10.80 8.92
CA ARG A 14 -11.53 10.61 10.35
C ARG A 14 -10.06 10.28 10.64
N HIS A 15 -9.44 9.38 9.90
CA HIS A 15 -8.03 9.09 10.08
C HIS A 15 -7.16 10.33 9.90
N LEU A 16 -7.44 11.18 8.91
CA LEU A 16 -6.70 12.44 8.74
C LEU A 16 -6.88 13.38 9.93
N THR A 17 -8.11 13.50 10.45
CA THR A 17 -8.37 14.34 11.64
C THR A 17 -7.76 13.77 12.92
N ASP A 18 -7.74 12.45 13.08
CA ASP A 18 -7.10 11.78 14.22
C ASP A 18 -5.57 12.02 14.23
N PHE A 19 -4.95 12.18 13.05
CA PHE A 19 -3.56 12.65 12.90
C PHE A 19 -3.38 14.16 13.13
N GLY A 20 -4.44 14.91 13.45
CA GLY A 20 -4.39 16.36 13.62
C GLY A 20 -4.31 17.15 12.31
N ILE A 21 -4.53 16.52 11.16
CA ILE A 21 -4.47 17.16 9.85
C ILE A 21 -5.88 17.43 9.36
N GLN A 22 -6.17 18.68 8.97
CA GLN A 22 -7.43 19.00 8.31
C GLN A 22 -7.56 18.21 6.99
N PRO A 23 -8.68 17.50 6.72
CA PRO A 23 -8.79 16.60 5.57
C PRO A 23 -8.44 17.26 4.22
N ALA A 24 -8.87 18.51 4.01
CA ALA A 24 -8.55 19.25 2.79
C ALA A 24 -7.03 19.45 2.60
N LEU A 25 -6.32 19.83 3.66
CA LEU A 25 -4.85 19.96 3.65
C LEU A 25 -4.18 18.59 3.47
N GLY A 26 -4.71 17.53 4.07
CA GLY A 26 -4.20 16.19 3.93
C GLY A 26 -4.25 15.70 2.47
N TYR A 27 -5.37 15.87 1.79
CA TYR A 27 -5.50 15.53 0.37
C TYR A 27 -4.60 16.38 -0.53
N LEU A 28 -4.47 17.67 -0.24
CA LEU A 28 -3.60 18.57 -1.00
C LEU A 28 -2.12 18.15 -0.85
N LEU A 29 -1.66 17.90 0.37
CA LEU A 29 -0.31 17.43 0.65
C LEU A 29 -0.03 16.07 -0.03
N MET A 30 -0.95 15.11 0.07
CA MET A 30 -0.81 13.82 -0.61
C MET A 30 -0.71 13.99 -2.13
N SER A 31 -1.52 14.88 -2.72
CA SER A 31 -1.49 15.14 -4.15
C SER A 31 -0.15 15.77 -4.58
N ILE A 32 0.38 16.72 -3.81
CA ILE A 32 1.67 17.37 -4.10
C ILE A 32 2.81 16.35 -3.99
N ILE A 33 2.85 15.57 -2.90
CA ILE A 33 3.89 14.56 -2.68
C ILE A 33 3.84 13.50 -3.79
N PHE A 34 2.65 13.01 -4.11
CA PHE A 34 2.45 12.02 -5.16
C PHE A 34 2.89 12.54 -6.53
N SER A 35 2.49 13.76 -6.90
CA SER A 35 2.87 14.39 -8.17
C SER A 35 4.37 14.66 -8.25
N GLY A 36 4.97 15.15 -7.16
CA GLY A 36 6.42 15.37 -7.07
C GLY A 36 7.21 14.07 -7.19
N PHE A 37 6.76 13.01 -6.50
CA PHE A 37 7.38 11.69 -6.60
C PHE A 37 7.25 11.11 -8.01
N THR A 38 6.07 11.26 -8.64
CA THR A 38 5.85 10.84 -10.03
C THR A 38 6.79 11.55 -10.97
N ALA A 39 6.86 12.89 -10.90
CA ALA A 39 7.74 13.69 -11.75
C ALA A 39 9.22 13.30 -11.57
N TYR A 40 9.66 13.12 -10.33
CA TYR A 40 11.03 12.71 -10.01
C TYR A 40 11.35 11.32 -10.60
N LEU A 41 10.44 10.36 -10.44
CA LEU A 41 10.64 9.00 -10.91
C LEU A 41 10.76 8.93 -12.45
N PHE A 42 9.92 9.66 -13.17
CA PHE A 42 9.99 9.74 -14.63
C PHE A 42 11.19 10.55 -15.15
N TYR A 43 11.73 11.46 -14.33
CA TYR A 43 12.96 12.19 -14.65
C TYR A 43 14.21 11.33 -14.50
N VAL A 44 14.27 10.47 -13.47
CA VAL A 44 15.49 9.72 -13.12
C VAL A 44 15.61 8.40 -13.88
N SER A 45 14.49 7.75 -14.23
CA SER A 45 14.51 6.38 -14.75
C SER A 45 13.75 6.22 -16.06
N SER A 46 14.37 5.64 -17.06
CA SER A 46 13.72 5.23 -18.31
C SER A 46 12.73 4.07 -18.14
N PHE A 47 12.84 3.31 -17.05
CA PHE A 47 11.91 2.21 -16.71
C PHE A 47 10.78 2.68 -15.76
N ALA A 48 10.67 3.98 -15.52
CA ALA A 48 9.71 4.56 -14.59
C ALA A 48 8.27 4.13 -14.88
N SER A 49 7.86 4.10 -16.14
CA SER A 49 6.51 3.74 -16.57
C SER A 49 6.13 2.31 -16.14
N TYR A 50 7.04 1.34 -16.29
CA TYR A 50 6.80 -0.05 -15.88
C TYR A 50 6.73 -0.19 -14.36
N VAL A 51 7.66 0.43 -13.63
CA VAL A 51 7.65 0.43 -12.16
C VAL A 51 6.36 1.06 -11.64
N TYR A 52 5.95 2.17 -12.24
CA TYR A 52 4.74 2.90 -11.88
C TYR A 52 3.47 2.07 -12.11
N ALA A 53 3.40 1.37 -13.25
CA ALA A 53 2.33 0.44 -13.55
C ALA A 53 2.29 -0.74 -12.55
N LEU A 54 3.46 -1.33 -12.23
CA LEU A 54 3.56 -2.41 -11.24
C LEU A 54 3.09 -1.97 -9.84
N VAL A 55 3.47 -0.76 -9.41
CA VAL A 55 3.01 -0.19 -8.14
C VAL A 55 1.49 -0.02 -8.12
N ALA A 56 0.90 0.49 -9.21
CA ALA A 56 -0.55 0.63 -9.33
C ALA A 56 -1.28 -0.72 -9.20
N LEU A 57 -0.77 -1.76 -9.89
CA LEU A 57 -1.33 -3.11 -9.82
C LEU A 57 -1.11 -3.74 -8.43
N GLY A 58 0.01 -3.45 -7.79
CA GLY A 58 0.29 -3.83 -6.40
C GLY A 58 -0.78 -3.30 -5.45
N PHE A 59 -1.08 -2.02 -5.50
CA PHE A 59 -2.15 -1.41 -4.68
C PHE A 59 -3.53 -2.01 -4.99
N SER A 60 -3.86 -2.21 -6.27
CA SER A 60 -5.12 -2.85 -6.66
C SER A 60 -5.22 -4.30 -6.14
N SER A 61 -4.10 -5.03 -6.10
CA SER A 61 -4.05 -6.39 -5.57
C SER A 61 -4.27 -6.47 -4.05
N LEU A 62 -3.86 -5.43 -3.29
CA LEU A 62 -4.12 -5.35 -1.84
C LEU A 62 -5.61 -5.34 -1.52
N LEU A 63 -6.42 -4.70 -2.36
CA LEU A 63 -7.87 -4.70 -2.22
C LEU A 63 -8.51 -6.08 -2.45
N SER A 64 -7.78 -7.02 -3.07
CA SER A 64 -8.26 -8.37 -3.39
C SER A 64 -8.04 -9.39 -2.27
N GLU A 65 -7.67 -8.94 -1.07
CA GLU A 65 -7.46 -9.79 0.10
C GLU A 65 -8.71 -10.62 0.46
N ALA A 66 -8.51 -11.90 0.78
CA ALA A 66 -9.59 -12.86 0.99
C ALA A 66 -10.53 -12.48 2.14
N GLY A 67 -9.99 -11.95 3.25
CA GLY A 67 -10.77 -11.52 4.41
C GLY A 67 -11.78 -10.42 4.05
N ARG A 68 -11.32 -9.38 3.35
CA ARG A 68 -12.17 -8.30 2.87
C ARG A 68 -13.19 -8.77 1.83
N THR A 69 -12.74 -9.60 0.91
CA THR A 69 -13.60 -10.19 -0.12
C THR A 69 -14.70 -11.06 0.48
N GLY A 70 -14.39 -11.85 1.52
CA GLY A 70 -15.34 -12.65 2.27
C GLY A 70 -16.41 -11.78 2.94
N PHE A 71 -16.00 -10.73 3.65
CA PHE A 71 -16.91 -9.77 4.28
C PHE A 71 -17.86 -9.13 3.26
N LEU A 72 -17.35 -8.65 2.13
CA LEU A 72 -18.18 -8.03 1.10
C LEU A 72 -19.17 -9.03 0.48
N LYS A 73 -18.76 -10.28 0.24
CA LYS A 73 -19.66 -11.33 -0.30
C LYS A 73 -20.79 -11.70 0.67
N GLN A 74 -20.57 -11.59 1.98
CA GLN A 74 -21.60 -11.88 2.99
C GLN A 74 -22.67 -10.77 3.07
N HIS A 75 -22.29 -9.50 2.82
CA HIS A 75 -23.16 -8.35 3.06
C HIS A 75 -23.78 -7.76 1.79
N PHE A 76 -23.26 -8.10 0.61
CA PHE A 76 -23.72 -7.53 -0.67
C PHE A 76 -24.09 -8.63 -1.66
N SER A 77 -25.09 -8.35 -2.51
CA SER A 77 -25.43 -9.24 -3.62
C SER A 77 -24.23 -9.37 -4.59
N LYS A 78 -24.18 -10.47 -5.38
CA LYS A 78 -23.08 -10.75 -6.30
C LYS A 78 -22.80 -9.59 -7.27
N GLN A 79 -23.85 -8.94 -7.78
CA GLN A 79 -23.70 -7.79 -8.67
C GLN A 79 -23.17 -6.56 -7.94
N GLN A 80 -23.70 -6.25 -6.75
CA GLN A 80 -23.23 -5.14 -5.93
C GLN A 80 -21.77 -5.32 -5.51
N PHE A 81 -21.39 -6.54 -5.14
CA PHE A 81 -20.01 -6.88 -4.80
C PHE A 81 -19.06 -6.57 -5.97
N LEU A 82 -19.39 -7.02 -7.19
CA LEU A 82 -18.54 -6.77 -8.36
C LEU A 82 -18.40 -5.29 -8.68
N ILE A 83 -19.51 -4.53 -8.59
CA ILE A 83 -19.48 -3.09 -8.84
C ILE A 83 -18.63 -2.37 -7.79
N ILE A 84 -18.80 -2.69 -6.49
CA ILE A 84 -18.00 -2.10 -5.42
C ILE A 84 -16.51 -2.36 -5.67
N ARG A 85 -16.14 -3.60 -5.95
CA ARG A 85 -14.76 -3.99 -6.21
C ARG A 85 -14.16 -3.30 -7.43
N CYS A 86 -14.93 -3.21 -8.51
CA CYS A 86 -14.50 -2.53 -9.74
C CYS A 86 -14.26 -1.03 -9.49
N VAL A 87 -15.20 -0.36 -8.83
CA VAL A 87 -15.07 1.06 -8.51
C VAL A 87 -13.88 1.32 -7.59
N GLU A 88 -13.67 0.50 -6.56
CA GLU A 88 -12.52 0.64 -5.66
C GLU A 88 -11.18 0.47 -6.38
N ASN A 89 -11.03 -0.60 -7.18
CA ASN A 89 -9.80 -0.86 -7.91
C ASN A 89 -9.50 0.26 -8.90
N ILE A 90 -10.51 0.74 -9.63
CA ILE A 90 -10.36 1.86 -10.57
C ILE A 90 -10.00 3.14 -9.81
N THR A 91 -10.65 3.43 -8.68
CA THR A 91 -10.37 4.63 -7.88
C THR A 91 -8.93 4.65 -7.38
N VAL A 92 -8.42 3.51 -6.93
CA VAL A 92 -7.03 3.39 -6.47
C VAL A 92 -6.03 3.47 -7.63
N ALA A 93 -6.37 2.90 -8.79
CA ALA A 93 -5.53 2.96 -9.98
C ALA A 93 -5.56 4.33 -10.69
N LEU A 94 -6.61 5.13 -10.49
CA LEU A 94 -6.87 6.38 -11.21
C LEU A 94 -5.71 7.39 -11.15
N PRO A 95 -5.10 7.72 -9.99
CA PRO A 95 -3.97 8.64 -9.95
C PRO A 95 -2.77 8.13 -10.76
N PHE A 96 -2.54 6.82 -10.78
CA PHE A 96 -1.48 6.22 -11.58
C PHE A 96 -1.79 6.27 -13.07
N ILE A 97 -3.03 6.00 -13.46
CA ILE A 97 -3.49 6.09 -14.85
C ILE A 97 -3.32 7.53 -15.36
N ILE A 98 -3.72 8.54 -14.57
CA ILE A 98 -3.52 9.95 -14.91
C ILE A 98 -2.03 10.26 -15.11
N GLY A 99 -1.17 9.79 -14.20
CA GLY A 99 0.27 9.97 -14.31
C GLY A 99 0.81 9.38 -15.61
N LEU A 100 0.48 8.13 -15.96
CA LEU A 100 0.89 7.51 -17.21
C LEU A 100 0.42 8.26 -18.45
N ILE A 101 -0.81 8.79 -18.44
CA ILE A 101 -1.36 9.59 -19.53
C ILE A 101 -0.57 10.91 -19.71
N VAL A 102 -0.24 11.60 -18.63
CA VAL A 102 0.54 12.84 -18.65
C VAL A 102 1.92 12.62 -19.28
N TYR A 103 2.53 11.47 -19.02
CA TYR A 103 3.82 11.07 -19.61
C TYR A 103 3.69 10.33 -20.95
N GLN A 104 2.51 10.38 -21.59
CA GLN A 104 2.21 9.80 -22.92
C GLN A 104 2.35 8.27 -23.01
N GLU A 105 2.32 7.57 -21.88
CA GLU A 105 2.36 6.12 -21.82
C GLU A 105 0.95 5.49 -21.88
N TRP A 106 0.23 5.79 -22.96
CA TRP A 106 -1.18 5.44 -23.16
C TRP A 106 -1.45 3.92 -23.10
N LEU A 107 -0.54 3.15 -23.67
CA LEU A 107 -0.69 1.69 -23.75
C LEU A 107 -0.60 1.06 -22.35
N LEU A 108 0.34 1.52 -21.52
CA LEU A 108 0.47 1.09 -20.12
C LEU A 108 -0.71 1.56 -19.27
N ALA A 109 -1.18 2.80 -19.48
CA ALA A 109 -2.36 3.32 -18.80
C ALA A 109 -3.60 2.46 -19.05
N LEU A 110 -3.81 2.06 -20.31
CA LEU A 110 -4.91 1.20 -20.71
C LEU A 110 -4.75 -0.22 -20.14
N GLY A 111 -3.52 -0.74 -20.13
CA GLY A 111 -3.18 -2.03 -19.50
C GLY A 111 -3.48 -2.03 -17.99
N VAL A 112 -3.07 -1.00 -17.26
CA VAL A 112 -3.35 -0.86 -15.82
C VAL A 112 -4.85 -0.80 -15.57
N LEU A 113 -5.61 -0.06 -16.37
CA LEU A 113 -7.07 0.04 -16.25
C LEU A 113 -7.74 -1.31 -16.43
N ILE A 114 -7.39 -2.05 -17.49
CA ILE A 114 -7.98 -3.37 -17.78
C ILE A 114 -7.63 -4.38 -16.69
N ILE A 115 -6.35 -4.43 -16.27
CA ILE A 115 -5.90 -5.40 -15.27
C ILE A 115 -6.50 -5.05 -13.90
N SER A 116 -6.58 -3.78 -13.51
CA SER A 116 -7.22 -3.36 -12.27
C SER A 116 -8.71 -3.73 -12.23
N ALA A 117 -9.41 -3.57 -13.36
CA ALA A 117 -10.79 -4.03 -13.49
C ALA A 117 -10.90 -5.56 -13.42
N ALA A 118 -9.99 -6.29 -14.07
CA ALA A 118 -9.96 -7.76 -14.04
C ALA A 118 -9.68 -8.31 -12.63
N LEU A 119 -8.84 -7.65 -11.83
CA LEU A 119 -8.57 -8.00 -10.44
C LEU A 119 -9.84 -7.96 -9.55
N SER A 120 -10.90 -7.27 -9.98
CA SER A 120 -12.18 -7.25 -9.26
C SER A 120 -12.87 -8.62 -9.22
N TYR A 121 -12.58 -9.46 -10.19
CA TYR A 121 -13.13 -10.83 -10.28
C TYR A 121 -12.32 -11.85 -9.49
N THR A 122 -11.09 -11.51 -9.09
CA THR A 122 -10.20 -12.43 -8.38
C THR A 122 -10.26 -12.18 -6.87
N SER A 123 -10.16 -13.26 -6.09
CA SER A 123 -9.87 -13.21 -4.65
C SER A 123 -8.50 -13.83 -4.43
N ILE A 124 -7.56 -13.06 -3.92
CA ILE A 124 -6.21 -13.54 -3.67
C ILE A 124 -6.16 -14.02 -2.22
N GLU A 125 -6.09 -15.33 -2.04
CA GLU A 125 -5.81 -15.91 -0.73
C GLU A 125 -4.30 -15.79 -0.48
N ARG A 126 -3.93 -14.82 0.36
CA ARG A 126 -2.54 -14.69 0.81
C ARG A 126 -2.26 -15.67 1.96
N ASN A 127 -2.57 -16.93 1.76
CA ASN A 127 -2.20 -18.00 2.68
C ASN A 127 -0.72 -18.39 2.53
N LEU A 128 0.16 -17.40 2.50
CA LEU A 128 1.58 -17.67 2.71
C LEU A 128 1.79 -17.96 4.20
N ASN A 129 1.41 -19.14 4.64
CA ASN A 129 1.80 -19.69 5.94
C ASN A 129 3.30 -20.02 5.97
N ILE A 130 4.12 -19.13 5.43
CA ILE A 130 5.57 -19.24 5.54
C ILE A 130 5.90 -18.82 6.96
N VAL A 131 6.17 -19.78 7.79
CA VAL A 131 6.68 -19.56 9.15
C VAL A 131 8.14 -19.16 9.02
N ILE A 132 8.40 -17.87 8.85
CA ILE A 132 9.75 -17.32 8.79
C ILE A 132 10.33 -17.36 10.20
N PRO A 133 11.54 -17.96 10.38
CA PRO A 133 12.23 -17.91 11.66
C PRO A 133 12.50 -16.44 12.01
N THR A 134 12.11 -16.03 13.22
CA THR A 134 12.33 -14.68 13.71
C THR A 134 13.54 -14.66 14.63
N PRO A 135 14.34 -13.58 14.65
CA PRO A 135 15.45 -13.43 15.57
C PRO A 135 15.00 -13.32 17.04
N PHE A 136 13.69 -13.13 17.25
CA PHE A 136 13.09 -13.01 18.58
C PHE A 136 12.67 -14.39 19.09
N TYR A 137 13.45 -14.96 19.98
CA TYR A 137 13.15 -16.23 20.63
C TYR A 137 12.34 -15.99 21.91
N LYS A 138 11.12 -16.50 21.96
CA LYS A 138 10.19 -16.56 23.11
C LYS A 138 9.45 -15.27 23.52
N TYR A 139 9.90 -14.06 23.29
CA TYR A 139 9.22 -12.82 23.75
C TYR A 139 9.59 -11.60 22.93
N PRO A 140 8.71 -10.61 22.78
CA PRO A 140 7.25 -10.65 22.91
C PRO A 140 6.59 -11.08 21.59
N PHE A 141 5.44 -11.74 21.70
CA PHE A 141 4.67 -12.26 20.56
C PHE A 141 4.36 -11.20 19.50
N GLU A 142 4.16 -9.96 19.91
CA GLU A 142 3.87 -8.81 19.09
C GLU A 142 5.01 -8.47 18.09
N PHE A 143 6.26 -8.50 18.55
CA PHE A 143 7.43 -8.30 17.68
C PHE A 143 7.57 -9.43 16.66
N THR A 144 7.22 -10.64 17.04
CA THR A 144 7.25 -11.80 16.15
C THR A 144 6.22 -11.64 15.03
N ILE A 145 5.01 -11.20 15.33
CA ILE A 145 3.96 -10.94 14.35
C ILE A 145 4.35 -9.75 13.48
N GLY A 146 4.78 -8.65 14.09
CA GLY A 146 5.22 -7.45 13.39
C GLY A 146 6.35 -7.73 12.41
N PHE A 147 7.36 -8.52 12.83
CA PHE A 147 8.46 -8.94 11.98
C PHE A 147 7.98 -9.78 10.80
N ARG A 148 7.15 -10.80 11.05
CA ARG A 148 6.61 -11.66 10.00
C ARG A 148 5.73 -10.91 8.99
N LYS A 149 5.04 -9.87 9.43
CA LYS A 149 4.22 -9.04 8.56
C LYS A 149 5.05 -8.10 7.68
N ASN A 150 6.15 -7.58 8.23
CA ASN A 150 6.98 -6.55 7.59
C ASN A 150 8.32 -7.09 7.05
N TYR A 151 8.56 -8.42 7.06
CA TYR A 151 9.83 -9.00 6.59
C TYR A 151 10.23 -8.57 5.18
N PRO A 152 9.32 -8.35 4.20
CA PRO A 152 9.74 -7.93 2.87
C PRO A 152 10.42 -6.55 2.89
N VAL A 153 9.91 -5.64 3.74
CA VAL A 153 10.48 -4.30 3.90
C VAL A 153 11.84 -4.36 4.59
N ILE A 154 11.99 -5.26 5.57
CA ILE A 154 13.26 -5.48 6.28
C ILE A 154 14.32 -6.05 5.33
N ILE A 155 13.96 -7.01 4.49
CA ILE A 155 14.86 -7.58 3.47
C ILE A 155 15.25 -6.49 2.46
N LEU A 156 14.28 -5.70 1.99
CA LEU A 156 14.53 -4.59 1.07
C LEU A 156 15.49 -3.56 1.69
N ALA A 157 15.27 -3.17 2.94
CA ALA A 157 16.15 -2.24 3.64
C ALA A 157 17.58 -2.79 3.78
N GLY A 158 17.71 -4.07 4.13
CA GLY A 158 19.02 -4.75 4.18
C GLY A 158 19.72 -4.78 2.80
N PHE A 159 18.98 -5.10 1.75
CA PHE A 159 19.50 -5.07 0.38
C PHE A 159 19.97 -3.67 -0.03
N LEU A 160 19.15 -2.64 0.23
CA LEU A 160 19.51 -1.25 -0.06
C LEU A 160 20.74 -0.78 0.73
N MET A 161 20.89 -1.24 1.97
CA MET A 161 22.07 -0.93 2.78
C MET A 161 23.34 -1.52 2.20
N VAL A 162 23.30 -2.78 1.74
CA VAL A 162 24.40 -3.42 1.04
C VAL A 162 24.75 -2.68 -0.25
N MET A 163 23.73 -2.32 -1.04
CA MET A 163 23.93 -1.57 -2.28
C MET A 163 24.48 -0.15 -2.03
N ALA A 164 24.05 0.50 -0.95
CA ALA A 164 24.59 1.81 -0.56
C ALA A 164 26.11 1.76 -0.31
N VAL A 165 26.57 0.70 0.34
CA VAL A 165 28.00 0.48 0.61
C VAL A 165 28.75 0.12 -0.67
N LEU A 166 28.20 -0.76 -1.50
CA LEU A 166 28.84 -1.20 -2.74
C LEU A 166 29.01 -0.08 -3.77
N TYR A 167 28.06 0.83 -3.86
CA TYR A 167 28.04 1.95 -4.81
C TYR A 167 28.46 3.29 -4.19
N ASP A 168 28.93 3.29 -2.93
CA ASP A 168 29.33 4.49 -2.18
C ASP A 168 28.26 5.60 -2.26
N ASN A 169 26.98 5.22 -2.11
CA ASN A 169 25.84 6.13 -2.25
C ASN A 169 25.19 6.41 -0.90
N ALA A 170 25.56 7.53 -0.27
CA ALA A 170 25.03 7.95 1.03
C ALA A 170 23.50 8.16 1.02
N ASN A 171 22.93 8.64 -0.09
CA ASN A 171 21.49 8.86 -0.19
C ASN A 171 20.70 7.54 -0.14
N LEU A 172 21.24 6.48 -0.75
CA LEU A 172 20.66 5.15 -0.70
C LEU A 172 20.71 4.59 0.73
N GLY A 173 21.83 4.83 1.44
CA GLY A 173 21.98 4.46 2.85
C GLY A 173 20.97 5.17 3.76
N LEU A 174 20.80 6.48 3.59
CA LEU A 174 19.79 7.25 4.31
C LEU A 174 18.37 6.72 4.07
N PHE A 175 18.06 6.37 2.83
CA PHE A 175 16.76 5.79 2.49
C PHE A 175 16.55 4.42 3.15
N ALA A 176 17.57 3.57 3.18
CA ALA A 176 17.53 2.29 3.87
C ALA A 176 17.26 2.46 5.39
N VAL A 177 17.96 3.40 6.04
CA VAL A 177 17.75 3.74 7.46
C VAL A 177 16.33 4.26 7.70
N ALA A 178 15.81 5.13 6.82
CA ALA A 178 14.44 5.63 6.91
C ALA A 178 13.40 4.50 6.83
N LEU A 179 13.62 3.48 5.96
CA LEU A 179 12.76 2.30 5.90
C LEU A 179 12.79 1.49 7.20
N VAL A 180 13.97 1.30 7.80
CA VAL A 180 14.09 0.60 9.10
C VAL A 180 13.33 1.36 10.18
N LEU A 181 13.49 2.68 10.26
CA LEU A 181 12.75 3.51 11.22
C LEU A 181 11.24 3.41 11.03
N LEU A 182 10.77 3.41 9.78
CA LEU A 182 9.36 3.25 9.46
C LEU A 182 8.83 1.89 9.95
N VAL A 183 9.58 0.82 9.77
CA VAL A 183 9.23 -0.52 10.30
C VAL A 183 9.18 -0.51 11.82
N CYS A 184 10.14 0.14 12.50
CA CYS A 184 10.13 0.28 13.95
C CYS A 184 8.89 1.04 14.45
N MET A 185 8.49 2.12 13.76
CA MET A 185 7.24 2.84 14.07
C MET A 185 6.00 1.95 13.89
N MET A 186 5.97 1.13 12.84
CA MET A 186 4.86 0.19 12.63
C MET A 186 4.76 -0.87 13.74
N PHE A 187 5.88 -1.31 14.30
CA PHE A 187 5.87 -2.20 15.47
C PHE A 187 5.27 -1.52 16.70
N TYR A 188 5.64 -0.28 16.95
CA TYR A 188 5.11 0.48 18.07
C TYR A 188 3.58 0.67 17.95
N MET A 189 3.08 1.06 16.78
CA MET A 189 1.65 1.23 16.55
C MET A 189 0.84 -0.07 16.66
N GLN A 190 1.45 -1.24 16.49
CA GLN A 190 0.78 -2.53 16.65
C GLN A 190 0.69 -2.98 18.10
N SER A 191 1.56 -2.49 18.98
CA SER A 191 1.56 -2.86 20.41
C SER A 191 0.50 -2.11 21.22
N GLU A 192 0.16 -0.86 20.86
CA GLU A 192 -0.79 -0.04 21.61
C GLU A 192 -2.21 -0.65 21.73
N PRO A 193 -2.85 -1.18 20.67
CA PRO A 193 -4.22 -1.70 20.78
C PRO A 193 -4.34 -2.92 21.68
N THR A 194 -3.28 -3.70 21.84
CA THR A 194 -3.29 -4.94 22.62
C THR A 194 -3.34 -4.66 24.11
N TYR A 195 -2.74 -3.56 24.57
CA TYR A 195 -2.79 -3.17 25.98
C TYR A 195 -4.14 -2.60 26.39
N LEU A 196 -4.85 -1.92 25.49
CA LEU A 196 -6.17 -1.35 25.77
C LEU A 196 -7.29 -2.38 25.88
N VAL A 197 -7.09 -3.61 25.39
CA VAL A 197 -8.08 -4.70 25.48
C VAL A 197 -8.05 -5.38 26.85
N TRP A 198 -6.99 -5.19 27.65
CA TRP A 198 -6.79 -5.83 28.97
C TRP A 198 -7.05 -4.90 30.16
N ILE A 199 -7.45 -3.65 29.92
CA ILE A 199 -7.93 -2.69 30.94
C ILE A 199 -9.45 -2.53 30.80
#